data_3bc3cf6caafe02bf76605719c0f2bd7d
#
_entry.id   3bc3cf6caafe02bf76605719c0f2bd7d
#
_cell.length_a   1.000
_cell.length_b   1.000
_cell.length_c   1.000
_cell.angle_alpha   90.00
_cell.angle_beta   90.00
_cell.angle_gamma   90.00
#
_symmetry.space_group_name_H-M   'P 1'
#
loop_
_entity.id
_entity.type
_entity.pdbx_description
1 polymer ?
#
loop_
_entity_poly.entity_id
_entity_poly.type
_entity_poly.pdbx_seq_one_letter_code
_entity_poly.pdbx_strand_id
1 'polypeptide(L)'
;MSNNLIIIMKTIQELINEPDTLIIDVRTASEYSISHYPTAINIALDELPKHLERLKSENKPIIVYCRSGNRSGIGMNFLHQQGLREVYNGGGLNDMLFYQKK
;
A
#
# COMPACT_ATOMS: atom_id res chain seq x y z
N MET A 1 10.05 -7.88 27.52
CA MET A 1 9.99 -8.21 27.08
C MET A 1 9.55 -8.34 26.12
N SER A 2 9.50 -8.52 25.71
CA SER A 2 9.38 -8.63 24.59
C SER A 2 8.19 -9.02 24.03
N ASN A 3 7.24 -8.95 24.63
CA ASN A 3 6.05 -9.27 24.13
C ASN A 3 5.69 -8.46 23.03
N ASN A 4 6.13 -7.31 23.00
CA ASN A 4 5.76 -6.45 21.96
C ASN A 4 6.03 -7.01 20.67
N LEU A 5 6.92 -7.85 20.61
CA LEU A 5 7.22 -8.32 19.34
C LEU A 5 6.20 -9.10 18.74
N ILE A 6 5.39 -9.53 19.47
CA ILE A 6 4.42 -10.39 18.99
C ILE A 6 3.42 -9.80 18.28
N ILE A 7 3.41 -8.79 18.16
CA ILE A 7 2.37 -8.25 17.78
C ILE A 7 2.25 -8.17 16.70
N ILE A 8 2.13 -8.04 16.18
CA ILE A 8 1.25 -7.54 15.61
C ILE A 8 1.52 -7.32 14.28
N MET A 9 1.80 -8.24 13.52
CA MET A 9 1.90 -8.10 12.16
C MET A 9 0.59 -8.41 11.61
N LYS A 10 -0.13 -7.43 11.18
CA LYS A 10 -1.40 -7.66 10.53
C LYS A 10 -1.14 -8.17 9.13
N THR A 11 -2.02 -9.02 8.66
CA THR A 11 -1.92 -9.53 7.30
C THR A 11 -2.50 -8.51 6.32
N ILE A 12 -2.17 -8.64 5.06
CA ILE A 12 -2.74 -7.80 4.02
C ILE A 12 -4.26 -7.94 4.01
N GLN A 13 -4.75 -9.16 4.20
CA GLN A 13 -6.20 -9.39 4.20
C GLN A 13 -6.89 -8.63 5.33
N GLU A 14 -6.27 -8.56 6.49
CA GLU A 14 -6.84 -7.79 7.59
C GLU A 14 -6.79 -6.31 7.29
N LEU A 15 -5.64 -5.81 6.83
CA LEU A 15 -5.49 -4.40 6.60
C LEU A 15 -6.35 -3.87 5.48
N ILE A 16 -6.51 -4.65 4.43
CA ILE A 16 -7.26 -4.19 3.27
C ILE A 16 -8.72 -3.95 3.60
N ASN A 17 -9.22 -4.58 4.64
CA ASN A 17 -10.61 -4.45 5.05
C ASN A 17 -10.81 -3.43 6.18
N GLU A 18 -9.75 -2.77 6.61
CA GLU A 18 -9.87 -1.75 7.65
C GLU A 18 -10.11 -0.39 7.02
N PRO A 19 -11.10 0.37 7.50
CA PRO A 19 -11.49 1.62 6.87
C PRO A 19 -10.37 2.66 6.79
N ASP A 20 -9.43 2.63 7.73
CA ASP A 20 -8.38 3.62 7.76
C ASP A 20 -7.17 3.27 6.88
N THR A 21 -7.13 2.10 6.32
CA THR A 21 -6.00 1.71 5.50
C THR A 21 -6.03 2.47 4.18
N LEU A 22 -4.92 3.10 3.84
CA LEU A 22 -4.81 3.80 2.58
C LEU A 22 -4.24 2.83 1.55
N ILE A 23 -4.92 2.68 0.43
CA ILE A 23 -4.47 1.77 -0.62
C ILE A 23 -3.99 2.59 -1.80
N ILE A 24 -2.74 2.39 -2.19
CA ILE A 24 -2.12 3.18 -3.25
C ILE A 24 -1.71 2.28 -4.41
N ASP A 25 -2.24 2.59 -5.57
CA ASP A 25 -1.87 1.93 -6.81
C ASP A 25 -0.70 2.71 -7.38
N VAL A 26 0.49 2.09 -7.44
CA VAL A 26 1.69 2.78 -7.91
C VAL A 26 1.96 2.54 -9.39
N ARG A 27 0.97 2.03 -10.12
CA ARG A 27 1.07 1.82 -11.55
C ARG A 27 0.90 3.15 -12.27
N THR A 28 0.97 3.14 -13.57
CA THR A 28 0.73 4.35 -14.35
C THR A 28 -0.73 4.74 -14.31
N ALA A 29 -1.03 5.98 -14.62
CA ALA A 29 -2.40 6.47 -14.67
C ALA A 29 -3.21 5.69 -15.70
N SER A 30 -2.58 5.30 -16.80
CA SER A 30 -3.24 4.54 -17.84
C SER A 30 -3.67 3.16 -17.34
N GLU A 31 -2.78 2.47 -16.63
CA GLU A 31 -3.13 1.17 -16.05
C GLU A 31 -4.29 1.32 -15.07
N TYR A 32 -4.19 2.33 -14.21
CA TYR A 32 -5.22 2.58 -13.20
C TYR A 32 -6.58 2.86 -13.84
N SER A 33 -6.61 3.60 -14.92
CA SER A 33 -7.87 3.96 -15.55
C SER A 33 -8.58 2.76 -16.15
N ILE A 34 -7.85 1.73 -16.54
CA ILE A 34 -8.47 0.54 -17.12
C ILE A 34 -9.14 -0.29 -16.05
N SER A 35 -8.47 -0.55 -14.95
CA SER A 35 -9.08 -1.21 -13.81
C SER A 35 -8.18 -1.00 -12.60
N HIS A 36 -8.73 -0.93 -11.42
CA HIS A 36 -7.97 -0.76 -10.19
C HIS A 36 -8.76 -1.27 -9.01
N TYR A 37 -8.09 -1.45 -7.88
CA TYR A 37 -8.77 -1.86 -6.66
C TYR A 37 -9.73 -0.74 -6.25
N PRO A 38 -10.97 -1.06 -5.90
CA PRO A 38 -12.04 -0.05 -5.78
C PRO A 38 -11.74 1.18 -4.92
N THR A 39 -11.04 1.03 -3.83
CA THR A 39 -10.79 2.17 -2.95
C THR A 39 -9.40 2.75 -3.13
N ALA A 40 -8.63 2.25 -4.10
CA ALA A 40 -7.26 2.70 -4.27
C ALA A 40 -7.19 4.08 -4.89
N ILE A 41 -6.19 4.85 -4.46
CA ILE A 41 -5.85 6.09 -5.15
C ILE A 41 -4.62 5.79 -5.99
N ASN A 42 -4.43 6.52 -7.05
CA ASN A 42 -3.29 6.31 -7.93
C ASN A 42 -2.20 7.34 -7.64
N ILE A 43 -1.06 6.86 -7.21
CA ILE A 43 0.13 7.68 -7.12
C ILE A 43 1.22 6.84 -7.77
N ALA A 44 1.56 7.15 -9.01
CA ALA A 44 2.55 6.37 -9.73
C ALA A 44 3.87 6.35 -8.97
N LEU A 45 4.63 5.31 -9.12
CA LEU A 45 5.84 5.08 -8.35
C LEU A 45 6.76 6.30 -8.30
N ASP A 46 6.98 6.94 -9.44
CA ASP A 46 7.87 8.08 -9.52
C ASP A 46 7.27 9.35 -8.92
N GLU A 47 5.99 9.33 -8.58
CA GLU A 47 5.32 10.47 -7.96
C GLU A 47 5.27 10.36 -6.44
N LEU A 48 5.64 9.22 -5.88
CA LEU A 48 5.58 9.03 -4.43
C LEU A 48 6.32 10.11 -3.65
N PRO A 49 7.51 10.55 -4.06
CA PRO A 49 8.22 11.57 -3.29
C PRO A 49 7.43 12.86 -3.14
N LYS A 50 6.61 13.20 -4.14
CA LYS A 50 5.83 14.44 -4.08
C LYS A 50 4.70 14.37 -3.07
N HIS A 51 4.28 13.17 -2.68
CA HIS A 51 3.18 12.99 -1.77
C HIS A 51 3.63 12.62 -0.35
N LEU A 52 4.95 12.61 -0.11
CA LEU A 52 5.49 12.09 1.13
C LEU A 52 4.97 12.84 2.37
N GLU A 53 4.93 14.16 2.32
CA GLU A 53 4.47 14.94 3.47
C GLU A 53 3.01 14.65 3.79
N ARG A 54 2.20 14.51 2.76
CA ARG A 54 0.80 14.19 2.94
C ARG A 54 0.64 12.82 3.57
N LEU A 55 1.41 11.84 3.09
CA LEU A 55 1.28 10.47 3.62
C LEU A 55 1.73 10.40 5.07
N LYS A 56 2.77 11.14 5.44
CA LYS A 56 3.19 11.20 6.81
C LYS A 56 2.14 11.86 7.68
N SER A 57 1.53 12.92 7.17
CA SER A 57 0.53 13.66 7.92
C SER A 57 -0.70 12.81 8.19
N GLU A 58 -1.12 11.98 7.24
CA GLU A 58 -2.29 11.14 7.45
C GLU A 58 -2.04 10.04 8.46
N ASN A 59 -0.82 9.59 8.58
CA ASN A 59 -0.41 8.62 9.59
C ASN A 59 -1.30 7.37 9.62
N LYS A 60 -1.56 6.80 8.47
CA LYS A 60 -2.41 5.62 8.31
C LYS A 60 -1.60 4.45 7.82
N PRO A 61 -2.04 3.23 8.05
CA PRO A 61 -1.41 2.08 7.39
C PRO A 61 -1.57 2.22 5.89
N ILE A 62 -0.56 1.83 5.14
CA ILE A 62 -0.56 1.96 3.70
C ILE A 62 -0.30 0.60 3.07
N ILE A 63 -1.12 0.25 2.08
CA ILE A 63 -0.83 -0.89 1.23
C ILE A 63 -0.54 -0.33 -0.16
N VAL A 64 0.63 -0.64 -0.71
CA VAL A 64 0.95 -0.27 -2.08
C VAL A 64 0.86 -1.52 -2.95
N TYR A 65 0.35 -1.39 -4.17
CA TYR A 65 0.29 -2.53 -5.08
C TYR A 65 0.58 -2.07 -6.50
N CYS A 66 0.91 -3.01 -7.37
CA CYS A 66 1.13 -2.71 -8.76
C CYS A 66 0.58 -3.86 -9.61
N ARG A 67 1.25 -4.25 -10.67
CA ARG A 67 0.77 -5.33 -11.50
C ARG A 67 1.24 -6.69 -10.97
N SER A 68 2.47 -6.77 -10.50
CA SER A 68 3.05 -8.03 -10.05
C SER A 68 3.78 -7.96 -8.72
N GLY A 69 3.84 -6.80 -8.11
CA GLY A 69 4.51 -6.62 -6.82
C GLY A 69 5.91 -6.03 -6.91
N ASN A 70 6.48 -5.91 -8.11
CA ASN A 70 7.85 -5.38 -8.22
C ASN A 70 7.93 -3.88 -8.00
N ARG A 71 7.14 -3.11 -8.71
CA ARG A 71 7.12 -1.65 -8.54
C ARG A 71 6.67 -1.29 -7.13
N SER A 72 5.67 -2.01 -6.61
CA SER A 72 5.16 -1.73 -5.27
C SER A 72 6.18 -2.10 -4.20
N GLY A 73 7.02 -3.11 -4.45
CA GLY A 73 8.11 -3.42 -3.54
C GLY A 73 9.11 -2.28 -3.45
N ILE A 74 9.41 -1.65 -4.58
CA ILE A 74 10.30 -0.50 -4.60
C ILE A 74 9.65 0.66 -3.86
N GLY A 75 8.35 0.88 -4.09
CA GLY A 75 7.61 1.95 -3.41
C GLY A 75 7.57 1.75 -1.91
N MET A 76 7.30 0.52 -1.48
CA MET A 76 7.27 0.20 -0.05
C MET A 76 8.63 0.49 0.58
N ASN A 77 9.71 0.07 -0.08
CA ASN A 77 11.06 0.28 0.46
C ASN A 77 11.39 1.78 0.53
N PHE A 78 10.98 2.54 -0.48
CA PHE A 78 11.19 3.98 -0.46
C PHE A 78 10.48 4.59 0.75
N LEU A 79 9.21 4.24 0.95
CA LEU A 79 8.44 4.82 2.06
C LEU A 79 9.00 4.40 3.42
N HIS A 80 9.46 3.16 3.55
CA HIS A 80 10.12 2.73 4.78
C HIS A 80 11.36 3.57 5.05
N GLN A 81 12.16 3.84 4.03
CA GLN A 81 13.38 4.62 4.19
C GLN A 81 13.05 6.06 4.58
N GLN A 82 11.88 6.54 4.22
CA GLN A 82 11.46 7.90 4.58
C GLN A 82 10.77 7.95 5.95
N GLY A 83 10.74 6.87 6.68
CA GLY A 83 10.24 6.85 8.03
C GLY A 83 8.82 6.38 8.23
N LEU A 84 8.12 6.01 7.15
CA LEU A 84 6.80 5.45 7.31
C LEU A 84 6.93 3.96 7.59
N ARG A 85 6.37 3.49 8.71
CA ARG A 85 6.59 2.11 9.10
C ARG A 85 5.52 1.16 8.66
N GLU A 86 4.27 1.57 8.73
CA GLU A 86 3.19 0.66 8.40
C GLU A 86 2.89 0.75 6.92
N VAL A 87 3.81 0.25 6.12
CA VAL A 87 3.66 0.20 4.67
C VAL A 87 3.90 -1.24 4.24
N TYR A 88 2.96 -1.77 3.47
CA TYR A 88 2.96 -3.17 3.08
C TYR A 88 2.84 -3.30 1.57
N ASN A 89 3.43 -4.34 1.02
CA ASN A 89 3.32 -4.60 -0.42
C ASN A 89 2.17 -5.58 -0.65
N GLY A 90 1.13 -5.13 -1.33
CA GLY A 90 -0.03 -5.96 -1.61
C GLY A 90 0.13 -6.85 -2.83
N GLY A 91 1.23 -6.71 -3.55
CA GLY A 91 1.45 -7.54 -4.73
C GLY A 91 0.83 -6.93 -5.97
N GLY A 92 0.13 -7.73 -6.74
CA GLY A 92 -0.54 -7.26 -7.95
C GLY A 92 -2.01 -6.97 -7.72
N LEU A 93 -2.65 -6.38 -8.71
CA LEU A 93 -4.08 -6.09 -8.63
C LEU A 93 -4.88 -7.37 -8.35
N ASN A 94 -4.52 -8.47 -9.00
CA ASN A 94 -5.25 -9.72 -8.80
C ASN A 94 -5.09 -10.23 -7.37
N ASP A 95 -3.92 -10.04 -6.77
CA ASP A 95 -3.73 -10.43 -5.38
C ASP A 95 -4.62 -9.58 -4.48
N MET A 96 -4.70 -8.28 -4.75
CA MET A 96 -5.53 -7.38 -3.97
C MET A 96 -7.00 -7.76 -4.04
N LEU A 97 -7.46 -8.10 -5.25
CA LEU A 97 -8.85 -8.50 -5.41
C LEU A 97 -9.14 -9.83 -4.71
N PHE A 98 -8.14 -10.70 -4.63
CA PHE A 98 -8.29 -11.97 -3.91
C PHE A 98 -8.46 -11.71 -2.41
N TYR A 99 -7.74 -10.74 -1.85
CA TYR A 99 -7.84 -10.45 -0.43
C TYR A 99 -9.10 -9.68 -0.07
N GLN A 100 -9.77 -9.09 -1.05
CA GLN A 100 -10.94 -8.30 -0.79
C GLN A 100 -12.01 -9.14 -0.11
N LYS A 101 -12.63 -8.58 0.93
CA LYS A 101 -13.63 -9.32 1.63
C LYS A 101 -14.87 -9.41 0.80
N LYS A 102 -15.47 -10.57 0.76
CA LYS A 102 -16.65 -10.79 -0.05
C LYS A 102 -17.92 -10.70 0.77
#